data_d33dd5298247d4ade880b5fd2a1b8189
#
_entry.id   d33dd5298247d4ade880b5fd2a1b8189
#
_cell.length_a   1.000
_cell.length_b   1.000
_cell.length_c   1.000
_cell.angle_alpha   90.00
_cell.angle_beta   90.00
_cell.angle_gamma   90.00
#
_symmetry.space_group_name_H-M   'P 1'
#
loop_
_entity.id
_entity.type
_entity.pdbx_description
1 polymer ?
#
loop_
_entity_poly.entity_id
_entity_poly.type
_entity_poly.pdbx_seq_one_letter_code
_entity_poly.pdbx_strand_id
1 'polypeptide(L)'
;MALARVVSFEGVSKERIEEMKREMTEGERRPEGMPASEIVVLHDPQAEKSLVILFLETEDDYRKADEMLNAMPAGDTPGRRTSVTKYDVASRMTA
;
A
#
# COMPACT_ATOMS: atom_id res chain seq x y z
N MET A 1 8.97 11.74 12.96
CA MET A 1 9.75 11.15 11.84
C MET A 1 8.83 10.32 10.98
N ALA A 2 8.87 10.52 9.68
CA ALA A 2 7.99 9.80 8.77
C ALA A 2 8.41 8.34 8.60
N LEU A 3 7.43 7.48 8.39
CA LEU A 3 7.60 6.05 8.24
C LEU A 3 6.97 5.58 6.93
N ALA A 4 7.47 4.47 6.41
CA ALA A 4 6.88 3.84 5.23
C ALA A 4 6.58 2.37 5.54
N ARG A 5 5.38 1.94 5.15
CA ARG A 5 4.98 0.54 5.21
C ARG A 5 5.01 0.00 3.78
N VAL A 6 5.95 -0.87 3.50
CA VAL A 6 6.16 -1.42 2.16
C VAL A 6 5.68 -2.86 2.12
N VAL A 7 4.69 -3.12 1.29
CA VAL A 7 4.08 -4.45 1.16
C VAL A 7 4.34 -4.97 -0.25
N SER A 8 4.87 -6.19 -0.34
CA SER A 8 5.09 -6.87 -1.61
C SER A 8 3.98 -7.86 -1.89
N PHE A 9 3.54 -7.88 -3.16
CA PHE A 9 2.55 -8.84 -3.64
C PHE A 9 3.05 -9.55 -4.89
N GLU A 10 2.65 -10.80 -5.06
CA GLU A 10 2.89 -11.58 -6.27
C GLU A 10 1.55 -12.01 -6.87
N GLY A 11 1.57 -12.38 -8.15
CA GLY A 11 0.36 -12.78 -8.87
C GLY A 11 -0.58 -11.62 -9.12
N VAL A 12 -0.03 -10.42 -9.34
CA VAL A 12 -0.81 -9.22 -9.56
C VAL A 12 -0.94 -8.98 -11.06
N SER A 13 -2.09 -9.30 -11.62
CA SER A 13 -2.35 -9.14 -13.05
C SER A 13 -2.55 -7.68 -13.42
N LYS A 14 -2.40 -7.39 -14.71
CA LYS A 14 -2.63 -6.05 -15.25
C LYS A 14 -4.09 -5.62 -15.03
N GLU A 15 -5.02 -6.54 -15.20
CA GLU A 15 -6.45 -6.28 -15.00
C GLU A 15 -6.73 -5.91 -13.54
N ARG A 16 -6.10 -6.60 -12.60
CA ARG A 16 -6.28 -6.32 -11.18
C ARG A 16 -5.75 -4.93 -10.81
N ILE A 17 -4.62 -4.54 -11.37
CA ILE A 17 -4.05 -3.21 -11.13
C ILE A 17 -4.94 -2.11 -11.71
N GLU A 18 -5.49 -2.32 -12.91
CA GLU A 18 -6.40 -1.35 -13.51
C GLU A 18 -7.66 -1.17 -12.67
N GLU A 19 -8.18 -2.25 -12.11
CA GLU A 19 -9.31 -2.23 -11.20
C GLU A 19 -8.99 -1.43 -9.93
N MET A 20 -7.82 -1.68 -9.32
CA MET A 20 -7.37 -0.94 -8.14
C MET A 20 -7.19 0.55 -8.42
N LYS A 21 -6.60 0.91 -9.55
CA LYS A 21 -6.42 2.30 -9.94
C LYS A 21 -7.76 3.01 -10.03
N ARG A 22 -8.75 2.36 -10.61
CA ARG A 22 -10.10 2.91 -10.74
C ARG A 22 -10.73 3.13 -9.38
N GLU A 23 -10.64 2.15 -8.48
CA GLU A 23 -11.17 2.24 -7.12
C GLU A 23 -10.52 3.37 -6.33
N MET A 24 -9.21 3.50 -6.44
CA MET A 24 -8.46 4.55 -5.75
C MET A 24 -8.79 5.95 -6.29
N THR A 25 -8.93 6.08 -7.61
CA THR A 25 -9.27 7.35 -8.25
C THR A 25 -10.67 7.82 -7.86
N GLU A 26 -11.61 6.88 -7.74
CA GLU A 26 -12.98 7.19 -7.34
C GLU A 26 -13.12 7.37 -5.82
N GLY A 27 -12.04 7.13 -5.07
CA GLY A 27 -12.02 7.34 -3.63
C GLY A 27 -12.75 6.28 -2.82
N GLU A 28 -13.17 5.19 -3.44
CA GLU A 28 -13.99 4.16 -2.79
C GLU A 28 -13.19 3.15 -1.98
N ARG A 29 -11.89 3.03 -2.24
CA ARG A 29 -11.04 2.00 -1.62
C ARG A 29 -10.25 2.46 -0.42
N ARG A 30 -10.17 3.75 -0.19
CA ARG A 30 -9.44 4.24 0.98
C ARG A 30 -10.27 3.99 2.23
N PRO A 31 -9.84 3.11 3.14
CA PRO A 31 -10.59 2.86 4.37
C PRO A 31 -10.76 4.14 5.17
N GLU A 32 -11.96 4.36 5.69
CA GLU A 32 -12.22 5.50 6.55
C GLU A 32 -11.34 5.40 7.80
N GLY A 33 -10.71 6.51 8.15
CA GLY A 33 -9.82 6.56 9.32
C GLY A 33 -8.40 6.07 9.07
N MET A 34 -8.03 5.74 7.83
CA MET A 34 -6.67 5.36 7.50
C MET A 34 -5.74 6.57 7.64
N PRO A 35 -4.72 6.50 8.52
CA PRO A 35 -3.88 7.67 8.82
C PRO A 35 -2.72 7.88 7.85
N ALA A 36 -2.78 7.32 6.66
CA ALA A 36 -1.71 7.47 5.67
C ALA A 36 -1.75 8.85 5.01
N SER A 37 -0.60 9.51 4.93
CA SER A 37 -0.47 10.80 4.24
C SER A 37 -0.37 10.64 2.73
N GLU A 38 0.13 9.50 2.27
CA GLU A 38 0.27 9.20 0.85
C GLU A 38 0.28 7.69 0.65
N ILE A 39 -0.26 7.25 -0.47
CA ILE A 39 -0.24 5.84 -0.87
C ILE A 39 0.31 5.76 -2.29
N VAL A 40 1.33 4.94 -2.49
CA VAL A 40 1.95 4.73 -3.81
C VAL A 40 1.85 3.25 -4.16
N VAL A 41 1.37 2.96 -5.35
CA VAL A 41 1.30 1.59 -5.86
C VAL A 41 2.22 1.48 -7.07
N LEU A 42 3.18 0.57 -6.99
CA LEU A 42 4.10 0.26 -8.09
C LEU A 42 3.73 -1.10 -8.66
N HIS A 43 3.86 -1.25 -9.95
CA HIS A 43 3.51 -2.50 -10.62
C HIS A 43 4.55 -2.88 -11.67
N ASP A 44 4.99 -4.14 -11.62
CA ASP A 44 5.81 -4.75 -12.66
C ASP A 44 4.91 -5.71 -13.45
N PRO A 45 4.41 -5.29 -14.62
CA PRO A 45 3.46 -6.12 -15.37
C PRO A 45 4.06 -7.39 -15.95
N GLN A 46 5.36 -7.42 -16.18
CA GLN A 46 6.01 -8.62 -16.71
C GLN A 46 6.15 -9.71 -15.66
N ALA A 47 6.55 -9.33 -14.44
CA ALA A 47 6.70 -10.26 -13.34
C ALA A 47 5.39 -10.47 -12.56
N GLU A 48 4.36 -9.71 -12.86
CA GLU A 48 3.08 -9.68 -12.14
C GLU A 48 3.27 -9.46 -10.64
N LYS A 49 4.15 -8.52 -10.30
CA LYS A 49 4.48 -8.15 -8.92
C LYS A 49 4.09 -6.71 -8.66
N SER A 50 3.76 -6.42 -7.41
CA SER A 50 3.41 -5.07 -6.99
C SER A 50 4.02 -4.74 -5.65
N LEU A 51 4.33 -3.45 -5.44
CA LEU A 51 4.65 -2.90 -4.14
C LEU A 51 3.60 -1.85 -3.80
N VAL A 52 3.08 -1.91 -2.59
CA VAL A 52 2.18 -0.89 -2.05
C VAL A 52 2.90 -0.20 -0.91
N ILE A 53 3.09 1.11 -1.03
CA ILE A 53 3.84 1.89 -0.06
C ILE A 53 2.90 2.90 0.58
N LEU A 54 2.77 2.84 1.91
CA LEU A 54 2.02 3.82 2.67
C LEU A 54 3.01 4.69 3.43
N PHE A 55 2.81 6.01 3.38
CA PHE A 55 3.60 6.94 4.16
C PHE A 55 2.80 7.41 5.36
N LEU A 56 3.43 7.38 6.54
CA LEU A 56 2.80 7.67 7.82
C LEU A 56 3.70 8.62 8.61
N GLU A 57 3.08 9.53 9.36
CA GLU A 57 3.84 10.59 10.04
C GLU A 57 4.37 10.18 11.41
N THR A 58 3.71 9.23 12.08
CA THR A 58 4.07 8.82 13.45
C THR A 58 4.04 7.30 13.61
N GLU A 59 4.67 6.81 14.67
CA GLU A 59 4.62 5.40 15.05
C GLU A 59 3.19 4.95 15.34
N ASP A 60 2.39 5.79 15.98
CA ASP A 60 1.00 5.46 16.29
C ASP A 60 0.18 5.32 15.02
N ASP A 61 0.40 6.19 14.05
CA ASP A 61 -0.26 6.10 12.74
C ASP A 61 0.14 4.83 12.01
N TYR A 62 1.42 4.47 12.08
CA TYR A 62 1.92 3.23 11.49
C TYR A 62 1.21 2.01 12.09
N ARG A 63 1.16 1.93 13.41
CA ARG A 63 0.53 0.81 14.11
C ARG A 63 -0.94 0.69 13.74
N LYS A 64 -1.64 1.82 13.70
CA LYS A 64 -3.06 1.86 13.35
C LYS A 64 -3.30 1.38 11.92
N ALA A 65 -2.51 1.87 10.97
CA ALA A 65 -2.61 1.45 9.57
C ALA A 65 -2.28 -0.03 9.40
N ASP A 66 -1.25 -0.51 10.09
CA ASP A 66 -0.84 -1.90 10.04
C ASP A 66 -1.94 -2.84 10.54
N GLU A 67 -2.57 -2.49 11.65
CA GLU A 67 -3.70 -3.25 12.19
C GLU A 67 -4.88 -3.28 11.21
N MET A 68 -5.22 -2.14 10.64
CA MET A 68 -6.34 -2.05 9.69
C MET A 68 -6.09 -2.90 8.45
N LEU A 69 -4.89 -2.84 7.92
CA LEU A 69 -4.54 -3.57 6.69
C LEU A 69 -4.38 -5.08 6.92
N ASN A 70 -3.86 -5.46 8.08
CA ASN A 70 -3.74 -6.88 8.44
C ASN A 70 -5.11 -7.53 8.66
N ALA A 71 -6.13 -6.74 8.98
CA ALA A 71 -7.49 -7.23 9.18
C ALA A 71 -8.26 -7.36 7.86
N MET A 72 -7.74 -6.87 6.74
CA MET A 72 -8.42 -6.95 5.45
C MET A 72 -8.50 -8.39 4.94
N PRO A 73 -9.65 -8.79 4.36
CA PRO A 73 -9.77 -10.10 3.74
C PRO A 73 -8.79 -10.26 2.58
N ALA A 74 -8.33 -11.50 2.36
CA ALA A 74 -7.39 -11.80 1.28
C ALA A 74 -7.91 -11.39 -0.10
N GLY A 75 -9.22 -11.43 -0.32
CA GLY A 75 -9.82 -11.04 -1.59
C GLY A 75 -9.74 -9.55 -1.90
N ASP A 76 -9.44 -8.72 -0.89
CA ASP A 76 -9.33 -7.27 -1.07
C ASP A 76 -7.89 -6.83 -1.39
N THR A 77 -6.95 -7.75 -1.42
CA THR A 77 -5.57 -7.45 -1.77
C THR A 77 -5.35 -7.61 -3.28
N PRO A 78 -4.32 -6.94 -3.86
CA PRO A 78 -4.08 -7.03 -5.30
C PRO A 78 -3.59 -8.40 -5.75
N GLY A 79 -2.99 -9.16 -4.83
CA GLY A 79 -2.47 -10.48 -5.10
C GLY A 79 -2.06 -11.15 -3.81
N ARG A 80 -1.11 -12.09 -3.88
CA ARG A 80 -0.61 -12.77 -2.69
C ARG A 80 0.45 -11.92 -2.00
N ARG A 81 0.21 -11.57 -0.76
CA ARG A 81 1.17 -10.79 0.04
C ARG A 81 2.38 -11.67 0.39
N THR A 82 3.58 -11.19 0.04
CA THR A 82 4.82 -11.93 0.29
C THR A 82 5.65 -11.33 1.41
N SER A 83 5.56 -10.03 1.64
CA SER A 83 6.29 -9.39 2.74
C SER A 83 5.66 -8.07 3.15
N VAL A 84 5.88 -7.69 4.40
CA VAL A 84 5.54 -6.38 4.94
C VAL A 84 6.78 -5.87 5.64
N THR A 85 7.30 -4.73 5.23
CA THR A 85 8.53 -4.16 5.79
C THR A 85 8.29 -2.73 6.24
N LYS A 86 8.78 -2.40 7.43
CA LYS A 86 8.73 -1.07 7.99
C LYS A 86 10.05 -0.37 7.72
N TYR A 87 9.98 0.85 7.19
CA TYR A 87 11.16 1.68 6.96
C TYR A 87 10.97 3.05 7.60
N ASP A 88 12.08 3.63 8.05
CA ASP A 88 12.12 5.06 8.32
C ASP A 88 12.34 5.79 7.00
N VAL A 89 11.62 6.89 6.79
CA VAL A 89 11.87 7.70 5.60
C VAL A 89 13.10 8.56 5.87
N ALA A 90 14.24 8.12 5.37
CA ALA A 90 15.52 8.79 5.63
C ALA A 90 15.64 10.11 4.87
N SER A 91 15.05 10.17 3.66
CA SER A 91 15.10 11.38 2.84
C SER A 91 13.95 11.33 1.84
N ARG A 92 13.36 12.49 1.58
CA ARG A 92 12.28 12.61 0.62
C ARG A 92 12.43 13.93 -0.10
N MET A 93 12.58 13.86 -1.41
CA MET A 93 12.84 15.04 -2.22
C MET A 93 11.92 15.04 -3.45
N THR A 94 11.31 16.19 -3.71
CA THR A 94 10.50 16.37 -4.90
C THR A 94 11.37 17.05 -5.97
N ALA A 95 11.45 16.42 -7.13
CA ALA A 95 12.24 16.96 -8.24
C ALA A 95 11.49 18.03 -9.01
#